data_d8c2c27f0c3631cd2501e321711cd02b
#
_entry.id   d8c2c27f0c3631cd2501e321711cd02b
#
_cell.length_a   1.000
_cell.length_b   1.000
_cell.length_c   1.000
_cell.angle_alpha   90.00
_cell.angle_beta   90.00
_cell.angle_gamma   90.00
#
_symmetry.space_group_name_H-M   'P 1'
#
loop_
_entity.id
_entity.type
_entity.pdbx_description
1 polymer ?
#
loop_
_entity_poly.entity_id
_entity_poly.type
_entity_poly.pdbx_seq_one_letter_code
_entity_poly.pdbx_strand_id
1 'polypeptide(L)'
;MSEKDLNFSLIHTPDGQTRPDEQADKKFSFTNLSKEFDDHIDRSIRGYSTLRTDVVSLSRYFVENDTTVLDLGCSQGSLIRRMYENNDHVRSTKYIGVELNDSFQEHWKEEEELKYIVDDITTMEFPKNLSLVTSLFTFQFIPERKRVPLMEKIYDNLIEGGAFVFSEKLLSIGGKVQNMMEFMYYDYKREHFTEKEILDKEIELRHLAKLTNEDLLIKQLLGVGFRQIQTFWRNFNFVGMVALKIPSNNWDKK
;
A
#
# COMPACT_ATOMS: atom_id res chain seq x y z
N MET A 1 9.79 15.72 47.05
CA MET A 1 10.53 16.44 45.99
C MET A 1 9.62 16.43 44.79
N SER A 2 9.18 17.63 44.42
CA SER A 2 8.06 17.90 43.47
C SER A 2 8.46 17.63 42.04
N GLU A 3 7.51 17.04 41.29
CA GLU A 3 7.48 17.08 39.84
C GLU A 3 7.59 18.54 39.35
N LYS A 4 8.59 18.83 38.56
CA LYS A 4 8.70 20.06 37.79
C LYS A 4 8.73 19.73 36.30
N ASP A 5 7.60 19.96 35.70
CA ASP A 5 7.35 20.46 34.36
C ASP A 5 8.53 20.41 33.37
N LEU A 6 8.57 19.37 32.55
CA LEU A 6 9.23 19.41 31.26
C LEU A 6 8.30 20.12 30.24
N ASN A 7 8.38 21.44 30.28
CA ASN A 7 7.73 22.31 29.33
C ASN A 7 8.54 22.25 28.01
N PHE A 8 8.10 21.45 27.05
CA PHE A 8 8.58 21.50 25.67
C PHE A 8 7.98 22.71 24.96
N SER A 9 8.38 23.92 25.40
CA SER A 9 8.06 25.13 24.69
C SER A 9 9.09 25.40 23.60
N LEU A 10 8.64 25.28 22.34
CA LEU A 10 8.99 26.12 21.21
C LEU A 10 10.50 26.35 20.97
N ILE A 11 11.06 25.58 20.06
CA ILE A 11 12.25 26.01 19.34
C ILE A 11 11.82 27.20 18.47
N HIS A 12 12.14 28.41 18.94
CA HIS A 12 12.04 29.64 18.17
C HIS A 12 13.05 29.57 17.02
N THR A 13 12.61 29.69 15.79
CA THR A 13 13.48 30.01 14.65
C THR A 13 13.89 31.49 14.75
N PRO A 14 15.14 31.87 14.38
CA PRO A 14 15.68 33.21 14.60
C PRO A 14 14.98 34.34 13.82
N ASP A 15 14.06 34.06 12.95
CA ASP A 15 13.49 35.01 11.99
C ASP A 15 11.99 35.29 12.15
N GLY A 16 11.37 34.83 13.26
CA GLY A 16 9.99 35.29 13.60
C GLY A 16 8.91 34.90 12.59
N GLN A 17 9.20 33.99 11.65
CA GLN A 17 8.20 33.51 10.71
C GLN A 17 7.40 32.38 11.35
N THR A 18 6.14 32.65 11.64
CA THR A 18 5.13 31.62 11.91
C THR A 18 5.14 30.61 10.77
N ARG A 19 5.36 29.33 11.10
CA ARG A 19 5.17 28.24 10.11
C ARG A 19 3.74 28.33 9.62
N PRO A 20 3.51 28.45 8.31
CA PRO A 20 2.15 28.36 7.80
C PRO A 20 1.72 26.90 7.92
N ASP A 21 0.78 26.57 8.81
CA ASP A 21 0.01 25.33 8.78
C ASP A 21 -0.81 25.18 7.48
N GLU A 22 -0.80 26.22 6.66
CA GLU A 22 -1.48 26.28 5.34
C GLU A 22 -0.72 25.61 4.19
N GLN A 23 0.45 25.00 4.41
CA GLN A 23 1.14 24.21 3.37
C GLN A 23 0.94 22.70 3.51
N ALA A 24 0.10 22.24 4.43
CA ALA A 24 -0.24 20.83 4.58
C ALA A 24 -1.08 20.27 3.41
N ASP A 25 -1.58 21.11 2.53
CA ASP A 25 -2.36 20.74 1.33
C ASP A 25 -1.56 20.78 0.01
N LYS A 26 -0.24 20.84 0.04
CA LYS A 26 0.51 20.41 -1.15
C LYS A 26 0.29 18.90 -1.28
N LYS A 27 -0.71 18.54 -2.09
CA LYS A 27 -0.91 17.17 -2.56
C LYS A 27 0.46 16.62 -2.91
N PHE A 28 0.90 15.59 -2.18
CA PHE A 28 2.06 14.81 -2.56
C PHE A 28 1.81 14.37 -4.00
N SER A 29 2.55 14.92 -4.92
CA SER A 29 2.30 14.73 -6.33
C SER A 29 3.35 13.80 -6.89
N PHE A 30 2.98 12.55 -7.17
CA PHE A 30 3.73 11.69 -8.07
C PHE A 30 3.67 12.17 -9.53
N THR A 31 3.04 13.32 -9.79
CA THR A 31 2.78 13.86 -11.13
C THR A 31 4.03 13.97 -12.00
N ASN A 32 5.16 14.36 -11.40
CA ASN A 32 6.43 14.46 -12.12
C ASN A 32 7.08 13.10 -12.41
N LEU A 33 6.61 12.03 -11.77
CA LEU A 33 7.13 10.66 -11.90
C LEU A 33 6.19 9.75 -12.69
N SER A 34 5.02 10.23 -13.12
CA SER A 34 4.00 9.37 -13.72
C SER A 34 4.51 8.60 -14.94
N LYS A 35 5.37 9.20 -15.76
CA LYS A 35 5.88 8.56 -16.98
C LYS A 35 6.87 7.42 -16.75
N GLU A 36 7.65 7.49 -15.67
CA GLU A 36 8.71 6.53 -15.33
C GLU A 36 8.45 5.87 -13.97
N PHE A 37 7.19 5.85 -13.53
CA PHE A 37 6.85 5.47 -12.15
C PHE A 37 7.30 4.05 -11.80
N ASP A 38 6.98 3.07 -12.62
CA ASP A 38 7.34 1.67 -12.38
C ASP A 38 8.86 1.48 -12.34
N ASP A 39 9.61 2.10 -13.27
CA ASP A 39 11.07 2.04 -13.29
C ASP A 39 11.70 2.74 -12.07
N HIS A 40 11.10 3.86 -11.64
CA HIS A 40 11.55 4.56 -10.44
C HIS A 40 11.35 3.71 -9.18
N ILE A 41 10.20 3.04 -9.06
CA ILE A 41 9.90 2.17 -7.91
C ILE A 41 10.79 0.92 -7.92
N ASP A 42 11.05 0.30 -9.07
CA ASP A 42 11.98 -0.85 -9.17
C ASP A 42 13.40 -0.49 -8.69
N ARG A 43 13.87 0.73 -9.00
CA ARG A 43 15.15 1.25 -8.49
C ARG A 43 15.10 1.67 -7.01
N SER A 44 13.91 2.00 -6.50
CA SER A 44 13.70 2.43 -5.12
C SER A 44 13.48 1.27 -4.15
N ILE A 45 12.81 0.20 -4.58
CA ILE A 45 12.42 -0.93 -3.73
C ILE A 45 12.97 -2.22 -4.32
N ARG A 46 14.01 -2.76 -3.68
CA ARG A 46 14.66 -3.99 -4.11
C ARG A 46 13.65 -5.14 -4.24
N GLY A 47 13.56 -5.72 -5.45
CA GLY A 47 12.68 -6.84 -5.75
C GLY A 47 11.21 -6.46 -5.98
N TYR A 48 10.90 -5.20 -6.27
CA TYR A 48 9.53 -4.76 -6.58
C TYR A 48 8.94 -5.49 -7.80
N SER A 49 9.72 -5.68 -8.87
CA SER A 49 9.29 -6.46 -10.04
C SER A 49 8.97 -7.91 -9.70
N THR A 50 9.76 -8.53 -8.79
CA THR A 50 9.48 -9.88 -8.27
C THR A 50 8.18 -9.90 -7.48
N LEU A 51 7.98 -8.96 -6.56
CA LEU A 51 6.73 -8.82 -5.81
C LEU A 51 5.51 -8.74 -6.75
N ARG A 52 5.57 -7.89 -7.77
CA ARG A 52 4.47 -7.76 -8.76
C ARG A 52 4.21 -9.08 -9.49
N THR A 53 5.27 -9.81 -9.87
CA THR A 53 5.14 -11.12 -10.52
C THR A 53 4.50 -12.15 -9.58
N ASP A 54 4.89 -12.15 -8.32
CA ASP A 54 4.31 -13.02 -7.30
C ASP A 54 2.82 -12.72 -7.08
N VAL A 55 2.44 -11.42 -7.00
CA VAL A 55 1.03 -11.01 -6.86
C VAL A 55 0.20 -11.42 -8.09
N VAL A 56 0.74 -11.26 -9.31
CA VAL A 56 0.07 -11.75 -10.53
C VAL A 56 -0.09 -13.27 -10.50
N SER A 57 0.90 -14.02 -10.00
CA SER A 57 0.80 -15.47 -9.85
C SER A 57 -0.21 -15.86 -8.77
N LEU A 58 -0.24 -15.15 -7.63
CA LEU A 58 -1.22 -15.35 -6.57
C LEU A 58 -2.66 -15.10 -7.04
N SER A 59 -2.88 -14.17 -7.98
CA SER A 59 -4.22 -13.84 -8.46
C SER A 59 -4.98 -15.06 -9.00
N ARG A 60 -4.28 -16.05 -9.58
CA ARG A 60 -4.86 -17.30 -10.09
C ARG A 60 -5.58 -18.15 -9.05
N TYR A 61 -5.27 -17.96 -7.77
CA TYR A 61 -5.89 -18.71 -6.68
C TYR A 61 -7.18 -18.08 -6.17
N PHE A 62 -7.45 -16.83 -6.54
CA PHE A 62 -8.56 -16.04 -5.98
C PHE A 62 -9.53 -15.52 -7.03
N VAL A 63 -9.05 -15.29 -8.28
CA VAL A 63 -9.91 -14.77 -9.33
C VAL A 63 -10.91 -15.84 -9.77
N GLU A 64 -12.20 -15.51 -9.66
CA GLU A 64 -13.31 -16.42 -9.95
C GLU A 64 -14.28 -15.78 -10.97
N ASN A 65 -15.06 -16.63 -11.67
CA ASN A 65 -16.10 -16.14 -12.58
C ASN A 65 -17.12 -15.26 -11.86
N ASP A 66 -17.62 -14.25 -12.57
CA ASP A 66 -18.67 -13.34 -12.09
C ASP A 66 -18.29 -12.54 -10.82
N THR A 67 -16.97 -12.36 -10.57
CA THR A 67 -16.46 -11.59 -9.45
C THR A 67 -15.81 -10.30 -9.90
N THR A 68 -15.24 -9.56 -8.96
CA THR A 68 -14.47 -8.34 -9.24
C THR A 68 -13.11 -8.40 -8.57
N VAL A 69 -12.07 -8.02 -9.31
CA VAL A 69 -10.71 -7.74 -8.81
C VAL A 69 -10.57 -6.23 -8.65
N LEU A 70 -10.10 -5.76 -7.49
CA LEU A 70 -9.95 -4.35 -7.19
C LEU A 70 -8.50 -4.04 -6.81
N ASP A 71 -7.87 -3.09 -7.52
CA ASP A 71 -6.50 -2.64 -7.22
C ASP A 71 -6.52 -1.21 -6.65
N LEU A 72 -6.14 -1.06 -5.40
CA LEU A 72 -6.21 0.17 -4.63
C LEU A 72 -4.87 0.93 -4.66
N GLY A 73 -4.85 2.09 -5.32
CA GLY A 73 -3.63 2.84 -5.63
C GLY A 73 -2.92 2.24 -6.84
N CYS A 74 -3.65 2.04 -7.92
CA CYS A 74 -3.17 1.30 -9.10
C CYS A 74 -2.11 2.04 -9.93
N SER A 75 -1.83 3.32 -9.65
CA SER A 75 -0.86 4.14 -10.37
C SER A 75 -1.03 4.06 -11.90
N GLN A 76 -0.02 3.62 -12.65
CA GLN A 76 -0.08 3.42 -14.09
C GLN A 76 -1.01 2.26 -14.53
N GLY A 77 -1.57 1.49 -13.60
CA GLY A 77 -2.47 0.36 -13.88
C GLY A 77 -1.76 -0.90 -14.38
N SER A 78 -0.44 -0.96 -14.28
CA SER A 78 0.33 -2.08 -14.83
C SER A 78 0.09 -3.41 -14.09
N LEU A 79 -0.12 -3.37 -12.76
CA LEU A 79 -0.39 -4.59 -11.97
C LEU A 79 -1.75 -5.19 -12.34
N ILE A 80 -2.81 -4.39 -12.29
CA ILE A 80 -4.17 -4.89 -12.57
C ILE A 80 -4.32 -5.37 -14.01
N ARG A 81 -3.65 -4.70 -14.98
CA ARG A 81 -3.59 -5.16 -16.36
C ARG A 81 -2.93 -6.53 -16.48
N ARG A 82 -1.79 -6.74 -15.83
CA ARG A 82 -1.11 -8.05 -15.82
C ARG A 82 -1.97 -9.14 -15.16
N MET A 83 -2.74 -8.81 -14.12
CA MET A 83 -3.70 -9.75 -13.53
C MET A 83 -4.84 -10.07 -14.49
N TYR A 84 -5.40 -9.08 -15.20
CA TYR A 84 -6.39 -9.26 -16.25
C TYR A 84 -5.88 -10.21 -17.36
N GLU A 85 -4.71 -9.95 -17.91
CA GLU A 85 -4.09 -10.76 -18.96
C GLU A 85 -3.73 -12.19 -18.46
N ASN A 86 -3.33 -12.33 -17.19
CA ASN A 86 -2.93 -13.62 -16.62
C ASN A 86 -4.11 -14.55 -16.28
N ASN A 87 -5.32 -14.00 -16.16
CA ASN A 87 -6.54 -14.71 -15.80
C ASN A 87 -7.57 -14.72 -16.96
N ASP A 88 -7.12 -14.70 -18.21
CA ASP A 88 -7.93 -14.68 -19.41
C ASP A 88 -8.87 -15.89 -19.57
N HIS A 89 -8.58 -16.98 -18.83
CA HIS A 89 -9.38 -18.19 -18.75
C HIS A 89 -10.63 -18.05 -17.85
N VAL A 90 -10.67 -17.00 -16.98
CA VAL A 90 -11.81 -16.73 -16.08
C VAL A 90 -12.74 -15.73 -16.78
N ARG A 91 -14.03 -16.03 -16.82
CA ARG A 91 -15.01 -15.28 -17.60
C ARG A 91 -15.84 -14.34 -16.73
N SER A 92 -16.31 -13.25 -17.33
CA SER A 92 -17.22 -12.28 -16.68
C SER A 92 -16.65 -11.67 -15.39
N THR A 93 -15.32 -11.71 -15.21
CA THR A 93 -14.64 -11.09 -14.07
C THR A 93 -14.28 -9.67 -14.43
N LYS A 94 -14.66 -8.72 -13.57
CA LYS A 94 -14.33 -7.31 -13.73
C LYS A 94 -13.03 -6.97 -13.02
N TYR A 95 -12.23 -6.12 -13.65
CA TYR A 95 -10.98 -5.62 -13.08
C TYR A 95 -11.08 -4.09 -12.97
N ILE A 96 -10.90 -3.56 -11.78
CA ILE A 96 -11.05 -2.13 -11.50
C ILE A 96 -9.79 -1.63 -10.80
N GLY A 97 -9.05 -0.75 -11.46
CA GLY A 97 -7.96 0.01 -10.86
C GLY A 97 -8.48 1.34 -10.31
N VAL A 98 -8.15 1.67 -9.07
CA VAL A 98 -8.51 2.94 -8.44
C VAL A 98 -7.26 3.72 -8.06
N GLU A 99 -7.20 4.98 -8.43
CA GLU A 99 -6.08 5.86 -8.15
C GLU A 99 -6.59 7.26 -7.79
N LEU A 100 -5.96 7.90 -6.82
CA LEU A 100 -6.33 9.26 -6.39
C LEU A 100 -5.75 10.34 -7.32
N ASN A 101 -4.57 10.09 -7.88
CA ASN A 101 -3.86 11.04 -8.70
C ASN A 101 -4.25 10.87 -10.18
N ASP A 102 -4.96 11.85 -10.72
CA ASP A 102 -5.47 11.88 -12.08
C ASP A 102 -4.38 11.92 -13.17
N SER A 103 -3.14 12.31 -12.82
CA SER A 103 -2.03 12.34 -13.78
C SER A 103 -1.63 10.95 -14.32
N PHE A 104 -2.07 9.86 -13.69
CA PHE A 104 -1.82 8.52 -14.18
C PHE A 104 -2.79 8.08 -15.31
N GLN A 105 -3.88 8.81 -15.54
CA GLN A 105 -4.90 8.45 -16.55
C GLN A 105 -4.31 8.30 -17.97
N GLU A 106 -3.28 9.07 -18.30
CA GLU A 106 -2.64 9.01 -19.62
C GLU A 106 -2.01 7.62 -19.95
N HIS A 107 -1.76 6.80 -18.91
CA HIS A 107 -1.18 5.45 -19.05
C HIS A 107 -2.22 4.34 -19.11
N TRP A 108 -3.48 4.64 -18.75
CA TRP A 108 -4.51 3.64 -18.64
C TRP A 108 -5.02 3.20 -20.01
N LYS A 109 -5.15 1.90 -20.19
CA LYS A 109 -5.72 1.30 -21.38
C LYS A 109 -6.86 0.41 -20.92
N GLU A 110 -8.08 0.87 -21.09
CA GLU A 110 -9.27 0.11 -20.76
C GLU A 110 -9.52 -1.01 -21.76
N GLU A 111 -10.16 -2.05 -21.27
CA GLU A 111 -10.75 -3.15 -22.04
C GLU A 111 -12.21 -3.32 -21.63
N GLU A 112 -12.90 -4.32 -22.19
CA GLU A 112 -14.31 -4.56 -21.86
C GLU A 112 -14.49 -4.76 -20.35
N GLU A 113 -13.69 -5.62 -19.72
CA GLU A 113 -13.76 -5.97 -18.32
C GLU A 113 -12.67 -5.29 -17.44
N LEU A 114 -11.81 -4.47 -18.02
CA LEU A 114 -10.76 -3.72 -17.31
C LEU A 114 -11.05 -2.21 -17.34
N LYS A 115 -11.33 -1.63 -16.17
CA LYS A 115 -11.64 -0.21 -16.00
C LYS A 115 -10.74 0.46 -14.97
N TYR A 116 -10.66 1.78 -15.06
CA TYR A 116 -9.90 2.60 -14.12
C TYR A 116 -10.76 3.77 -13.64
N ILE A 117 -10.58 4.14 -12.36
CA ILE A 117 -11.37 5.18 -11.70
C ILE A 117 -10.42 6.12 -10.95
N VAL A 118 -10.62 7.43 -11.11
CA VAL A 118 -9.98 8.43 -10.25
C VAL A 118 -10.90 8.67 -9.05
N ASP A 119 -10.51 8.16 -7.87
CA ASP A 119 -11.29 8.33 -6.65
C ASP A 119 -10.43 8.12 -5.38
N ASP A 120 -10.95 8.58 -4.23
CA ASP A 120 -10.36 8.31 -2.91
C ASP A 120 -10.87 6.98 -2.37
N ILE A 121 -10.01 5.97 -2.31
CA ILE A 121 -10.31 4.63 -1.80
C ILE A 121 -10.88 4.63 -0.37
N THR A 122 -10.64 5.69 0.41
CA THR A 122 -11.14 5.80 1.78
C THR A 122 -12.61 6.20 1.85
N THR A 123 -13.15 6.83 0.80
CA THR A 123 -14.51 7.38 0.76
C THR A 123 -15.41 6.77 -0.31
N MET A 124 -14.85 6.30 -1.43
CA MET A 124 -15.62 5.67 -2.51
C MET A 124 -16.40 4.44 -2.04
N GLU A 125 -17.50 4.13 -2.71
CA GLU A 125 -18.19 2.85 -2.53
C GLU A 125 -17.48 1.73 -3.27
N PHE A 126 -17.29 0.59 -2.60
CA PHE A 126 -16.67 -0.57 -3.23
C PHE A 126 -17.70 -1.44 -3.95
N PRO A 127 -17.33 -2.02 -5.11
CA PRO A 127 -18.16 -3.05 -5.73
C PRO A 127 -18.30 -4.25 -4.80
N LYS A 128 -19.43 -4.96 -4.90
CA LYS A 128 -19.64 -6.23 -4.20
C LYS A 128 -18.97 -7.40 -4.93
N ASN A 129 -18.93 -8.53 -4.30
CA ASN A 129 -18.38 -9.78 -4.84
C ASN A 129 -16.90 -9.65 -5.25
N LEU A 130 -16.09 -9.00 -4.40
CA LEU A 130 -14.65 -8.95 -4.61
C LEU A 130 -14.05 -10.33 -4.33
N SER A 131 -13.35 -10.91 -5.29
CA SER A 131 -12.57 -12.13 -5.07
C SER A 131 -11.14 -11.83 -4.68
N LEU A 132 -10.60 -10.71 -5.18
CA LEU A 132 -9.26 -10.25 -4.88
C LEU A 132 -9.22 -8.74 -4.75
N VAL A 133 -8.61 -8.25 -3.68
CA VAL A 133 -8.22 -6.84 -3.54
C VAL A 133 -6.71 -6.76 -3.43
N THR A 134 -6.08 -5.92 -4.24
CA THR A 134 -4.65 -5.64 -4.18
C THR A 134 -4.38 -4.21 -3.74
N SER A 135 -3.25 -3.98 -3.06
CA SER A 135 -2.80 -2.64 -2.67
C SER A 135 -1.30 -2.64 -2.41
N LEU A 136 -0.50 -2.19 -3.38
CA LEU A 136 0.96 -2.21 -3.23
C LEU A 136 1.48 -0.82 -2.81
N PHE A 137 2.06 -0.75 -1.60
CA PHE A 137 2.67 0.45 -1.02
C PHE A 137 1.76 1.68 -0.94
N THR A 138 0.44 1.46 -0.81
CA THR A 138 -0.58 2.53 -0.77
C THR A 138 -1.02 2.83 0.66
N PHE A 139 -1.27 1.82 1.49
CA PHE A 139 -1.77 1.98 2.86
C PHE A 139 -0.88 2.85 3.74
N GLN A 140 0.42 2.83 3.51
CA GLN A 140 1.37 3.68 4.25
C GLN A 140 1.10 5.19 4.08
N PHE A 141 0.36 5.61 3.06
CA PHE A 141 -0.06 6.99 2.82
C PHE A 141 -1.48 7.29 3.34
N ILE A 142 -2.20 6.28 3.79
CA ILE A 142 -3.54 6.45 4.39
C ILE A 142 -3.39 6.90 5.84
N PRO A 143 -4.11 7.94 6.29
CA PRO A 143 -4.13 8.34 7.69
C PRO A 143 -4.51 7.18 8.61
N GLU A 144 -3.80 6.99 9.72
CA GLU A 144 -3.96 5.83 10.62
C GLU A 144 -5.41 5.57 11.01
N ARG A 145 -6.17 6.66 11.32
CA ARG A 145 -7.59 6.58 11.70
C ARG A 145 -8.50 6.02 10.60
N LYS A 146 -8.06 6.05 9.33
CA LYS A 146 -8.83 5.57 8.18
C LYS A 146 -8.45 4.13 7.76
N ARG A 147 -7.34 3.58 8.25
CA ARG A 147 -6.83 2.26 7.81
C ARG A 147 -7.73 1.11 8.23
N VAL A 148 -8.09 1.04 9.51
CA VAL A 148 -8.99 -0.02 9.99
C VAL A 148 -10.34 0.06 9.31
N PRO A 149 -11.03 1.21 9.23
CA PRO A 149 -12.26 1.35 8.42
C PRO A 149 -12.11 0.92 6.95
N LEU A 150 -10.96 1.21 6.33
CA LEU A 150 -10.70 0.75 4.96
C LEU A 150 -10.52 -0.78 4.88
N MET A 151 -9.81 -1.39 5.84
CA MET A 151 -9.68 -2.84 5.94
C MET A 151 -11.05 -3.52 6.17
N GLU A 152 -11.92 -2.94 7.01
CA GLU A 152 -13.30 -3.39 7.22
C GLU A 152 -14.10 -3.32 5.92
N LYS A 153 -14.02 -2.20 5.18
CA LYS A 153 -14.66 -2.05 3.87
C LYS A 153 -14.18 -3.10 2.87
N ILE A 154 -12.89 -3.41 2.83
CA ILE A 154 -12.34 -4.49 1.99
C ILE A 154 -12.95 -5.82 2.40
N TYR A 155 -12.89 -6.16 3.68
CA TYR A 155 -13.38 -7.42 4.23
C TYR A 155 -14.87 -7.63 3.94
N ASP A 156 -15.70 -6.62 4.16
CA ASP A 156 -17.15 -6.70 3.98
C ASP A 156 -17.56 -6.94 2.51
N ASN A 157 -16.76 -6.46 1.56
CA ASN A 157 -17.03 -6.59 0.14
C ASN A 157 -16.35 -7.81 -0.52
N LEU A 158 -15.39 -8.47 0.16
CA LEU A 158 -14.82 -9.73 -0.29
C LEU A 158 -15.85 -10.87 -0.20
N ILE A 159 -15.83 -11.77 -1.16
CA ILE A 159 -16.51 -13.07 -1.04
C ILE A 159 -15.81 -13.95 0.00
N GLU A 160 -16.49 -15.00 0.48
CA GLU A 160 -15.84 -16.05 1.26
C GLU A 160 -14.78 -16.75 0.40
N GLY A 161 -13.57 -16.95 0.94
CA GLY A 161 -12.41 -17.43 0.19
C GLY A 161 -11.62 -16.35 -0.52
N GLY A 162 -12.16 -15.16 -0.63
CA GLY A 162 -11.48 -14.02 -1.24
C GLY A 162 -10.30 -13.51 -0.40
N ALA A 163 -9.39 -12.77 -1.04
CA ALA A 163 -8.14 -12.32 -0.44
C ALA A 163 -7.91 -10.82 -0.57
N PHE A 164 -7.24 -10.29 0.46
CA PHE A 164 -6.55 -9.00 0.42
C PHE A 164 -5.05 -9.24 0.33
N VAL A 165 -4.43 -8.84 -0.80
CA VAL A 165 -2.99 -8.95 -1.07
C VAL A 165 -2.41 -7.55 -1.10
N PHE A 166 -1.46 -7.26 -0.22
CA PHE A 166 -0.93 -5.91 -0.10
C PHE A 166 0.54 -5.90 0.26
N SER A 167 1.18 -4.75 0.09
CA SER A 167 2.55 -4.52 0.53
C SER A 167 2.71 -3.18 1.21
N GLU A 168 3.60 -3.15 2.22
CA GLU A 168 3.88 -1.99 3.06
C GLU A 168 5.38 -1.88 3.42
N LYS A 169 5.85 -0.64 3.64
CA LYS A 169 7.08 -0.41 4.40
C LYS A 169 6.74 -0.42 5.89
N LEU A 170 7.40 -1.26 6.67
CA LEU A 170 7.15 -1.41 8.10
C LEU A 170 8.29 -0.88 8.96
N LEU A 171 7.96 -0.52 10.19
CA LEU A 171 8.96 -0.26 11.23
C LEU A 171 9.43 -1.57 11.84
N SER A 172 10.73 -1.73 11.99
CA SER A 172 11.32 -2.84 12.72
C SER A 172 11.19 -2.63 14.24
N ILE A 173 11.12 -3.74 14.98
CA ILE A 173 11.10 -3.67 16.45
C ILE A 173 12.53 -3.40 16.96
N GLY A 174 12.70 -2.29 17.69
CA GLY A 174 13.96 -1.89 18.30
C GLY A 174 14.88 -1.08 17.37
N GLY A 175 15.47 -0.03 17.91
CA GLY A 175 16.23 0.96 17.15
C GLY A 175 17.43 0.40 16.39
N LYS A 176 18.15 -0.59 16.96
CA LYS A 176 19.30 -1.21 16.28
C LYS A 176 18.88 -1.94 15.01
N VAL A 177 17.80 -2.72 15.06
CA VAL A 177 17.30 -3.46 13.89
C VAL A 177 16.73 -2.48 12.87
N GLN A 178 16.01 -1.45 13.30
CA GLN A 178 15.52 -0.40 12.42
C GLN A 178 16.68 0.26 11.65
N ASN A 179 17.73 0.68 12.32
CA ASN A 179 18.91 1.27 11.67
C ASN A 179 19.57 0.31 10.69
N MET A 180 19.72 -0.97 11.05
CA MET A 180 20.28 -1.97 10.15
C MET A 180 19.49 -2.07 8.85
N MET A 181 18.15 -2.17 8.95
CA MET A 181 17.28 -2.29 7.77
C MET A 181 17.31 -1.01 6.92
N GLU A 182 17.36 0.17 7.54
CA GLU A 182 17.44 1.45 6.84
C GLU A 182 18.77 1.61 6.11
N PHE A 183 19.89 1.31 6.73
CA PHE A 183 21.20 1.43 6.07
C PHE A 183 21.37 0.42 4.94
N MET A 184 20.92 -0.83 5.11
CA MET A 184 20.89 -1.82 4.02
C MET A 184 20.00 -1.34 2.84
N TYR A 185 18.90 -0.69 3.13
CA TYR A 185 18.03 -0.09 2.13
C TYR A 185 18.72 1.09 1.43
N TYR A 186 19.43 1.96 2.15
CA TYR A 186 20.19 3.05 1.55
C TYR A 186 21.38 2.54 0.73
N ASP A 187 22.05 1.47 1.14
CA ASP A 187 23.11 0.85 0.33
C ASP A 187 22.56 0.39 -1.01
N TYR A 188 21.41 -0.25 -1.05
CA TYR A 188 20.72 -0.58 -2.31
C TYR A 188 20.37 0.66 -3.13
N LYS A 189 19.79 1.69 -2.51
CA LYS A 189 19.40 2.92 -3.22
C LYS A 189 20.58 3.63 -3.85
N ARG A 190 21.77 3.59 -3.22
CA ARG A 190 23.00 4.18 -3.75
C ARG A 190 23.48 3.56 -5.06
N GLU A 191 23.03 2.38 -5.42
CA GLU A 191 23.29 1.78 -6.74
C GLU A 191 22.58 2.56 -7.86
N HIS A 192 21.54 3.35 -7.54
CA HIS A 192 20.66 3.99 -8.51
C HIS A 192 20.48 5.49 -8.31
N PHE A 193 20.73 6.01 -7.12
CA PHE A 193 20.48 7.40 -6.72
C PHE A 193 21.67 7.98 -5.96
N THR A 194 21.87 9.29 -6.07
CA THR A 194 22.82 10.02 -5.23
C THR A 194 22.33 10.13 -3.78
N GLU A 195 23.25 10.35 -2.84
CA GLU A 195 22.91 10.54 -1.42
C GLU A 195 21.95 11.71 -1.21
N LYS A 196 22.10 12.78 -2.00
CA LYS A 196 21.19 13.94 -1.95
C LYS A 196 19.78 13.57 -2.36
N GLU A 197 19.60 12.85 -3.46
CA GLU A 197 18.26 12.41 -3.91
C GLU A 197 17.61 11.48 -2.90
N ILE A 198 18.39 10.57 -2.28
CA ILE A 198 17.89 9.68 -1.24
C ILE A 198 17.39 10.51 -0.05
N LEU A 199 18.21 11.45 0.45
CA LEU A 199 17.85 12.26 1.61
C LEU A 199 16.67 13.21 1.32
N ASP A 200 16.66 13.86 0.15
CA ASP A 200 15.56 14.72 -0.27
C ASP A 200 14.23 13.94 -0.26
N LYS A 201 14.25 12.69 -0.77
CA LYS A 201 13.07 11.83 -0.79
C LYS A 201 12.61 11.40 0.61
N GLU A 202 13.53 11.06 1.50
CA GLU A 202 13.20 10.74 2.89
C GLU A 202 12.60 11.97 3.62
N ILE A 203 13.11 13.17 3.35
CA ILE A 203 12.56 14.42 3.89
C ILE A 203 11.14 14.66 3.38
N GLU A 204 10.87 14.41 2.10
CA GLU A 204 9.55 14.51 1.49
C GLU A 204 8.56 13.52 2.12
N LEU A 205 8.98 12.25 2.25
CA LEU A 205 8.11 11.16 2.70
C LEU A 205 7.84 11.15 4.21
N ARG A 206 8.71 11.73 5.05
CA ARG A 206 8.62 11.63 6.52
C ARG A 206 7.30 12.10 7.14
N HIS A 207 6.60 13.04 6.48
CA HIS A 207 5.31 13.56 6.92
C HIS A 207 4.12 12.84 6.28
N LEU A 208 4.35 12.16 5.16
CA LEU A 208 3.33 11.52 4.34
C LEU A 208 3.18 10.05 4.72
N ALA A 209 4.29 9.32 4.79
CA ALA A 209 4.27 7.91 5.14
C ALA A 209 4.06 7.72 6.65
N LYS A 210 2.97 7.04 7.02
CA LYS A 210 2.61 6.68 8.39
C LYS A 210 2.90 5.19 8.58
N LEU A 211 4.18 4.88 8.87
CA LEU A 211 4.61 3.49 9.00
C LEU A 211 4.08 2.86 10.29
N THR A 212 3.73 1.58 10.23
CA THR A 212 3.36 0.74 11.37
C THR A 212 4.36 -0.41 11.52
N ASN A 213 4.26 -1.20 12.58
CA ASN A 213 5.00 -2.45 12.70
C ASN A 213 4.13 -3.65 12.31
N GLU A 214 4.77 -4.79 12.05
CA GLU A 214 4.11 -6.00 11.57
C GLU A 214 3.09 -6.55 12.58
N ASP A 215 3.42 -6.57 13.86
CA ASP A 215 2.54 -7.10 14.91
C ASP A 215 1.23 -6.31 15.00
N LEU A 216 1.32 -4.97 14.95
CA LEU A 216 0.14 -4.10 14.96
C LEU A 216 -0.70 -4.30 13.70
N LEU A 217 -0.06 -4.41 12.53
CA LEU A 217 -0.74 -4.64 11.26
C LEU A 217 -1.50 -5.97 11.27
N ILE A 218 -0.86 -7.06 11.68
CA ILE A 218 -1.48 -8.37 11.82
C ILE A 218 -2.64 -8.31 12.82
N LYS A 219 -2.46 -7.64 13.97
CA LYS A 219 -3.51 -7.47 14.97
C LYS A 219 -4.73 -6.72 14.42
N GLN A 220 -4.52 -5.68 13.60
CA GLN A 220 -5.59 -4.95 12.96
C GLN A 220 -6.36 -5.83 11.96
N LEU A 221 -5.66 -6.58 11.10
CA LEU A 221 -6.27 -7.52 10.16
C LEU A 221 -7.09 -8.61 10.86
N LEU A 222 -6.55 -9.20 11.93
CA LEU A 222 -7.25 -10.20 12.74
C LEU A 222 -8.49 -9.59 13.41
N GLY A 223 -8.39 -8.33 13.89
CA GLY A 223 -9.50 -7.60 14.50
C GLY A 223 -10.65 -7.34 13.54
N VAL A 224 -10.34 -7.06 12.27
CA VAL A 224 -11.34 -6.88 11.19
C VAL A 224 -12.03 -8.19 10.82
N GLY A 225 -11.36 -9.32 10.98
CA GLY A 225 -11.95 -10.64 10.67
C GLY A 225 -11.12 -11.49 9.72
N PHE A 226 -10.06 -10.94 9.14
CA PHE A 226 -9.16 -11.74 8.31
C PHE A 226 -8.54 -12.90 9.08
N ARG A 227 -8.27 -13.99 8.36
CA ARG A 227 -7.60 -15.18 8.88
C ARG A 227 -6.54 -15.64 7.88
N GLN A 228 -5.70 -16.62 8.26
CA GLN A 228 -4.62 -17.11 7.41
C GLN A 228 -3.81 -15.96 6.79
N ILE A 229 -3.29 -15.11 7.66
CA ILE A 229 -2.45 -13.99 7.26
C ILE A 229 -1.02 -14.50 7.09
N GLN A 230 -0.44 -14.31 5.90
CA GLN A 230 0.89 -14.80 5.56
C GLN A 230 1.73 -13.73 4.89
N THR A 231 2.95 -13.51 5.39
CA THR A 231 3.99 -12.80 4.65
C THR A 231 4.55 -13.74 3.59
N PHE A 232 4.39 -13.42 2.31
CA PHE A 232 4.89 -14.21 1.18
C PHE A 232 6.13 -13.58 0.52
N TRP A 233 6.35 -12.27 0.72
CA TRP A 233 7.50 -11.54 0.21
C TRP A 233 8.06 -10.60 1.27
N ARG A 234 9.40 -10.49 1.34
CA ARG A 234 10.08 -9.57 2.25
C ARG A 234 11.39 -9.10 1.66
N ASN A 235 11.63 -7.79 1.73
CA ASN A 235 12.90 -7.19 1.40
C ASN A 235 13.20 -6.04 2.37
N PHE A 236 14.22 -6.21 3.21
CA PHE A 236 14.50 -5.30 4.33
C PHE A 236 13.24 -5.10 5.20
N ASN A 237 12.78 -3.87 5.34
CA ASN A 237 11.54 -3.51 6.04
C ASN A 237 10.30 -3.37 5.11
N PHE A 238 10.41 -3.81 3.87
CA PHE A 238 9.26 -3.93 2.97
C PHE A 238 8.70 -5.35 3.03
N VAL A 239 7.37 -5.47 3.12
CA VAL A 239 6.68 -6.76 3.18
C VAL A 239 5.55 -6.84 2.16
N GLY A 240 5.33 -8.04 1.63
CA GLY A 240 4.13 -8.41 0.89
C GLY A 240 3.36 -9.46 1.69
N MET A 241 2.07 -9.23 1.91
CA MET A 241 1.22 -10.06 2.73
C MET A 241 -0.06 -10.45 1.99
N VAL A 242 -0.57 -11.63 2.30
CA VAL A 242 -1.90 -12.09 1.91
C VAL A 242 -2.74 -12.35 3.15
N ALA A 243 -3.99 -11.88 3.16
CA ALA A 243 -4.94 -12.09 4.24
C ALA A 243 -6.27 -12.58 3.64
N LEU A 244 -6.80 -13.70 4.13
CA LEU A 244 -7.97 -14.37 3.57
C LEU A 244 -9.23 -14.09 4.40
N LYS A 245 -10.36 -13.90 3.71
CA LYS A 245 -11.69 -13.97 4.30
C LYS A 245 -12.15 -15.42 4.30
N ILE A 246 -12.09 -16.07 5.46
CA ILE A 246 -12.45 -17.48 5.60
C ILE A 246 -13.76 -17.60 6.37
N PRO A 247 -14.69 -18.50 5.95
CA PRO A 247 -15.93 -18.77 6.66
C PRO A 247 -15.68 -19.16 8.11
N SER A 248 -16.45 -18.58 9.04
CA SER A 248 -16.32 -18.80 10.48
C SER A 248 -16.48 -20.28 10.90
N ASN A 249 -17.16 -21.10 10.08
CA ASN A 249 -17.45 -22.50 10.40
C ASN A 249 -16.26 -23.46 10.22
N ASN A 250 -15.13 -23.00 9.68
CA ASN A 250 -13.96 -23.83 9.39
C ASN A 250 -12.80 -23.70 10.42
N TRP A 251 -12.91 -22.82 11.39
CA TRP A 251 -11.85 -22.57 12.38
C TRP A 251 -11.93 -23.42 13.64
N ASP A 252 -13.17 -23.80 14.06
CA ASP A 252 -13.43 -24.54 15.29
C ASP A 252 -13.28 -26.06 15.14
N LYS A 253 -12.81 -26.55 14.00
CA LYS A 253 -12.72 -27.98 13.68
C LYS A 253 -11.30 -28.55 13.62
N LYS A 254 -10.30 -27.89 14.24
CA LYS A 254 -8.96 -28.47 14.39
C LYS A 254 -8.51 -28.44 15.83
#